data_966708ce40a7aa293a92a5fac6cc3792
#
_entry.id   966708ce40a7aa293a92a5fac6cc3792
#
_cell.length_a   1.000
_cell.length_b   1.000
_cell.length_c   1.000
_cell.angle_alpha   90.00
_cell.angle_beta   90.00
_cell.angle_gamma   90.00
#
_symmetry.space_group_name_H-M   'P 1'
#
loop_
_entity.id
_entity.type
_entity.pdbx_description
1 polymer ?
#
loop_
_entity_poly.entity_id
_entity_poly.type
_entity_poly.pdbx_seq_one_letter_code
_entity_poly.pdbx_strand_id
1 'polypeptide(L)'
;FPKDGEKDAEAGLKLLREIRRRDEYVPLILQSSESENKQKAEKDGFRFVDKNSKKMNIDLRNLMEKHMGFGDFVFRDPKTRNEVMRIHSLKELQDNIFKIPDDSMLYHISRNHMSRWLCARAIFPVSEFLKHVTWHKLQDVQAHRQIIFDAIVQYRQMKNIGVVAVFDRGKFDAYSHFARIGDGSLGGKGRGLAFLDNIIKRHPEMNQLPGVQVSIPRTVVLCTDIFDEFMDTNNLYQ
;
A
#
# COMPACT_ATOMS: atom_id res chain seq x y z
N PHE A 1 29.07 -16.59 -0.76
CA PHE A 1 28.17 -17.74 -0.57
C PHE A 1 28.91 -18.97 -1.07
N PRO A 2 28.98 -20.06 -0.31
CA PRO A 2 29.45 -21.31 -0.84
C PRO A 2 28.42 -21.89 -1.80
N LYS A 3 28.86 -22.27 -3.00
CA LYS A 3 28.10 -23.09 -3.90
C LYS A 3 28.78 -24.46 -3.93
N ASP A 4 28.02 -25.50 -3.62
CA ASP A 4 28.53 -26.89 -3.54
C ASP A 4 29.75 -27.08 -2.60
N GLY A 5 29.81 -26.25 -1.51
CA GLY A 5 30.91 -26.30 -0.52
C GLY A 5 32.15 -25.48 -0.90
N GLU A 6 32.25 -24.96 -2.10
CA GLU A 6 33.32 -24.08 -2.54
C GLU A 6 32.99 -22.60 -2.41
N LYS A 7 33.98 -21.77 -2.02
CA LYS A 7 33.84 -20.33 -1.87
C LYS A 7 33.85 -19.66 -3.25
N ASP A 8 32.67 -19.22 -3.74
CA ASP A 8 32.59 -18.45 -4.98
C ASP A 8 32.45 -16.96 -4.68
N ALA A 9 33.46 -16.16 -5.05
CA ALA A 9 33.52 -14.72 -4.83
C ALA A 9 32.40 -13.97 -5.66
N GLU A 10 31.94 -14.55 -6.76
CA GLU A 10 30.91 -13.98 -7.61
C GLU A 10 29.50 -14.56 -7.41
N ALA A 11 29.32 -15.46 -6.44
CA ALA A 11 28.04 -16.12 -6.22
C ALA A 11 26.88 -15.13 -6.01
N GLY A 12 27.12 -14.02 -5.30
CA GLY A 12 26.15 -12.96 -5.11
C GLY A 12 25.72 -12.29 -6.42
N LEU A 13 26.66 -11.96 -7.29
CA LEU A 13 26.37 -11.36 -8.60
C LEU A 13 25.61 -12.34 -9.51
N LYS A 14 26.03 -13.61 -9.54
CA LYS A 14 25.35 -14.65 -10.30
C LYS A 14 23.91 -14.81 -9.85
N LEU A 15 23.66 -14.82 -8.53
CA LEU A 15 22.31 -14.88 -7.97
C LEU A 15 21.47 -13.66 -8.35
N LEU A 16 22.02 -12.44 -8.27
CA LEU A 16 21.29 -11.23 -8.63
C LEU A 16 20.91 -11.22 -10.12
N ARG A 17 21.83 -11.67 -11.00
CA ARG A 17 21.54 -11.81 -12.44
C ARG A 17 20.41 -12.79 -12.70
N GLU A 18 20.40 -13.92 -11.98
CA GLU A 18 19.34 -14.93 -12.13
C GLU A 18 18.00 -14.42 -11.65
N ILE A 19 17.95 -13.72 -10.50
CA ILE A 19 16.73 -13.08 -9.98
C ILE A 19 16.23 -12.04 -11.00
N ARG A 20 17.12 -11.20 -11.55
CA ARG A 20 16.77 -10.18 -12.55
C ARG A 20 16.18 -10.77 -13.83
N ARG A 21 16.62 -11.96 -14.26
CA ARG A 21 16.03 -12.66 -15.42
C ARG A 21 14.61 -13.13 -15.14
N ARG A 22 14.30 -13.55 -13.91
CA ARG A 22 12.97 -14.03 -13.51
C ARG A 22 12.00 -12.90 -13.23
N ASP A 23 12.50 -11.83 -12.65
CA ASP A 23 11.70 -10.66 -12.29
C ASP A 23 12.50 -9.37 -12.51
N GLU A 24 12.16 -8.68 -13.61
CA GLU A 24 12.79 -7.42 -14.00
C GLU A 24 12.59 -6.31 -12.98
N TYR A 25 11.51 -6.37 -12.19
CA TYR A 25 11.09 -5.28 -11.33
C TYR A 25 11.56 -5.40 -9.88
N VAL A 26 12.04 -6.56 -9.46
CA VAL A 26 12.56 -6.74 -8.10
C VAL A 26 13.75 -5.81 -7.88
N PRO A 27 13.72 -4.93 -6.87
CA PRO A 27 14.87 -4.11 -6.51
C PRO A 27 15.95 -4.98 -5.86
N LEU A 28 17.17 -4.89 -6.38
CA LEU A 28 18.28 -5.72 -5.96
C LEU A 28 19.45 -4.86 -5.48
N ILE A 29 20.02 -5.23 -4.34
CA ILE A 29 21.21 -4.60 -3.73
C ILE A 29 22.26 -5.68 -3.48
N LEU A 30 23.46 -5.48 -4.00
CA LEU A 30 24.62 -6.30 -3.64
C LEU A 30 25.29 -5.71 -2.43
N GLN A 31 25.47 -6.52 -1.39
CA GLN A 31 26.26 -6.18 -0.23
C GLN A 31 27.53 -7.04 -0.20
N SER A 32 28.70 -6.44 -0.27
CA SER A 32 29.98 -7.15 -0.28
C SER A 32 31.05 -6.37 0.48
N SER A 33 32.04 -7.12 0.99
CA SER A 33 33.32 -6.57 1.54
C SER A 33 34.37 -6.35 0.45
N GLU A 34 34.17 -6.94 -0.71
CA GLU A 34 35.11 -6.89 -1.85
C GLU A 34 34.77 -5.67 -2.73
N SER A 35 35.68 -4.69 -2.76
CA SER A 35 35.49 -3.44 -3.52
C SER A 35 35.38 -3.66 -5.04
N GLU A 36 36.03 -4.69 -5.57
CA GLU A 36 35.93 -5.06 -6.99
C GLU A 36 34.51 -5.40 -7.42
N ASN A 37 33.69 -5.95 -6.52
CA ASN A 37 32.32 -6.28 -6.79
C ASN A 37 31.43 -5.03 -7.01
N LYS A 38 31.88 -3.84 -6.57
CA LYS A 38 31.18 -2.59 -6.81
C LYS A 38 31.08 -2.28 -8.31
N GLN A 39 32.21 -2.28 -8.99
CA GLN A 39 32.24 -1.98 -10.44
C GLN A 39 31.45 -3.00 -11.24
N LYS A 40 31.53 -4.29 -10.88
CA LYS A 40 30.76 -5.37 -11.53
C LYS A 40 29.27 -5.20 -11.31
N ALA A 41 28.84 -4.88 -10.08
CA ALA A 41 27.44 -4.65 -9.74
C ALA A 41 26.87 -3.42 -10.49
N GLU A 42 27.58 -2.31 -10.51
CA GLU A 42 27.19 -1.08 -11.20
C GLU A 42 27.07 -1.27 -12.71
N LYS A 43 27.99 -2.04 -13.32
CA LYS A 43 27.94 -2.42 -14.75
C LYS A 43 26.68 -3.23 -15.09
N ASP A 44 26.24 -4.09 -14.18
CA ASP A 44 25.03 -4.89 -14.32
C ASP A 44 23.75 -4.13 -13.90
N GLY A 45 23.87 -2.85 -13.50
CA GLY A 45 22.76 -2.01 -13.05
C GLY A 45 22.25 -2.30 -11.64
N PHE A 46 23.02 -3.07 -10.85
CA PHE A 46 22.71 -3.32 -9.44
C PHE A 46 23.24 -2.21 -8.54
N ARG A 47 22.59 -2.02 -7.40
CA ARG A 47 23.08 -1.13 -6.34
C ARG A 47 24.05 -1.89 -5.45
N PHE A 48 25.07 -1.18 -4.94
CA PHE A 48 26.13 -1.75 -4.12
C PHE A 48 26.18 -1.09 -2.75
N VAL A 49 26.41 -1.90 -1.73
CA VAL A 49 26.70 -1.46 -0.35
C VAL A 49 27.97 -2.13 0.12
N ASP A 50 28.93 -1.34 0.56
CA ASP A 50 30.17 -1.82 1.13
C ASP A 50 29.95 -2.24 2.60
N LYS A 51 30.19 -3.53 2.91
CA LYS A 51 30.09 -4.08 4.28
C LYS A 51 31.09 -3.47 5.25
N ASN A 52 32.23 -2.99 4.75
CA ASN A 52 33.32 -2.43 5.57
C ASN A 52 33.15 -0.93 5.81
N SER A 53 32.14 -0.29 5.16
CA SER A 53 31.89 1.14 5.35
C SER A 53 31.36 1.42 6.74
N LYS A 54 31.96 2.40 7.44
CA LYS A 54 31.44 2.92 8.72
C LYS A 54 30.02 3.51 8.58
N LYS A 55 29.61 3.84 7.36
CA LYS A 55 28.29 4.40 7.02
C LYS A 55 27.34 3.37 6.39
N MET A 56 27.68 2.07 6.45
CA MET A 56 26.92 1.00 5.78
C MET A 56 25.41 1.08 6.06
N ASN A 57 25.03 1.27 7.32
CA ASN A 57 23.60 1.34 7.69
C ASN A 57 22.91 2.57 7.11
N ILE A 58 23.60 3.70 7.02
CA ILE A 58 23.08 4.94 6.43
C ILE A 58 22.94 4.75 4.92
N ASP A 59 23.94 4.19 4.27
CA ASP A 59 23.92 3.94 2.82
C ASP A 59 22.84 2.92 2.46
N LEU A 60 22.69 1.86 3.24
CA LEU A 60 21.63 0.87 3.06
C LEU A 60 20.25 1.51 3.22
N ARG A 61 20.03 2.29 4.28
CA ARG A 61 18.77 3.01 4.51
C ARG A 61 18.43 3.93 3.33
N ASN A 62 19.37 4.73 2.89
CA ASN A 62 19.20 5.65 1.75
C ASN A 62 18.83 4.89 0.46
N LEU A 63 19.46 3.74 0.23
CA LEU A 63 19.14 2.89 -0.93
C LEU A 63 17.76 2.27 -0.80
N MET A 64 17.36 1.81 0.39
CA MET A 64 16.02 1.27 0.63
C MET A 64 14.95 2.34 0.39
N GLU A 65 15.12 3.52 0.95
CA GLU A 65 14.18 4.63 0.75
C GLU A 65 14.08 5.03 -0.72
N LYS A 66 15.23 5.21 -1.39
CA LYS A 66 15.29 5.74 -2.76
C LYS A 66 14.93 4.74 -3.86
N HIS A 67 15.26 3.46 -3.67
CA HIS A 67 15.17 2.45 -4.73
C HIS A 67 14.25 1.28 -4.43
N MET A 68 13.97 1.00 -3.16
CA MET A 68 13.10 -0.11 -2.75
C MET A 68 11.70 0.34 -2.34
N GLY A 69 11.42 1.64 -2.35
CA GLY A 69 10.09 2.18 -2.08
C GLY A 69 9.72 2.29 -0.59
N PHE A 70 10.70 2.22 0.33
CA PHE A 70 10.42 2.32 1.78
C PHE A 70 10.09 3.74 2.24
N GLY A 71 10.53 4.77 1.53
CA GLY A 71 10.14 6.17 1.78
C GLY A 71 8.78 6.54 1.20
N ASP A 72 8.44 7.82 1.25
CA ASP A 72 7.23 8.36 0.62
C ASP A 72 7.23 8.09 -0.89
N PHE A 73 6.03 7.99 -1.47
CA PHE A 73 5.93 7.97 -2.92
C PHE A 73 5.95 9.39 -3.46
N VAL A 74 7.00 9.71 -4.20
CA VAL A 74 7.20 11.05 -4.78
C VAL A 74 6.91 10.98 -6.27
N PHE A 75 5.77 11.56 -6.68
CA PHE A 75 5.48 11.81 -8.08
C PHE A 75 6.38 12.92 -8.61
N ARG A 76 7.01 12.68 -9.76
CA ARG A 76 7.96 13.60 -10.38
C ARG A 76 7.58 13.91 -11.81
N ASP A 77 7.82 15.13 -12.21
CA ASP A 77 7.79 15.50 -13.61
C ASP A 77 8.89 14.71 -14.38
N PRO A 78 8.55 14.03 -15.49
CA PRO A 78 9.52 13.20 -16.22
C PRO A 78 10.65 13.98 -16.88
N LYS A 79 10.44 15.26 -17.22
CA LYS A 79 11.39 16.12 -17.90
C LYS A 79 12.31 16.85 -16.92
N THR A 80 11.73 17.54 -15.95
CA THR A 80 12.47 18.38 -14.99
C THR A 80 12.97 17.61 -13.77
N ARG A 81 12.39 16.42 -13.50
CA ARG A 81 12.63 15.62 -12.28
C ARG A 81 12.16 16.28 -10.98
N ASN A 82 11.53 17.43 -11.07
CA ASN A 82 10.97 18.11 -9.91
C ASN A 82 9.85 17.28 -9.27
N GLU A 83 9.71 17.44 -7.97
CA GLU A 83 8.61 16.89 -7.22
C GLU A 83 7.30 17.58 -7.60
N VAL A 84 6.29 16.78 -7.94
CA VAL A 84 4.94 17.25 -8.30
C VAL A 84 3.98 17.02 -7.14
N MET A 85 4.10 15.86 -6.52
CA MET A 85 3.26 15.46 -5.39
C MET A 85 3.96 14.40 -4.56
N ARG A 86 3.76 14.47 -3.24
CA ARG A 86 4.28 13.49 -2.27
C ARG A 86 3.12 12.79 -1.57
N ILE A 87 3.21 11.48 -1.47
CA ILE A 87 2.18 10.61 -0.89
C ILE A 87 2.80 9.80 0.24
N HIS A 88 2.22 9.88 1.43
CA HIS A 88 2.69 9.20 2.62
C HIS A 88 1.94 7.88 2.91
N SER A 89 0.70 7.76 2.44
CA SER A 89 -0.18 6.63 2.76
C SER A 89 -1.02 6.17 1.58
N LEU A 90 -1.55 4.94 1.68
CA LEU A 90 -2.46 4.38 0.69
C LEU A 90 -3.76 5.21 0.56
N LYS A 91 -4.27 5.74 1.68
CA LYS A 91 -5.44 6.61 1.69
C LYS A 91 -5.16 7.89 0.90
N GLU A 92 -4.02 8.51 1.16
CA GLU A 92 -3.63 9.75 0.49
C GLU A 92 -3.42 9.54 -1.03
N LEU A 93 -2.87 8.38 -1.43
CA LEU A 93 -2.80 8.01 -2.84
C LEU A 93 -4.20 7.93 -3.46
N GLN A 94 -5.13 7.25 -2.79
CA GLN A 94 -6.52 7.14 -3.23
C GLN A 94 -7.19 8.51 -3.39
N ASP A 95 -7.02 9.41 -2.42
CA ASP A 95 -7.67 10.73 -2.39
C ASP A 95 -7.11 11.69 -3.46
N ASN A 96 -5.89 11.45 -3.94
CA ASN A 96 -5.19 12.36 -4.85
C ASN A 96 -4.89 11.78 -6.24
N ILE A 97 -5.20 10.52 -6.51
CA ILE A 97 -4.78 9.85 -7.76
C ILE A 97 -5.27 10.57 -9.02
N PHE A 98 -6.45 11.18 -8.98
CA PHE A 98 -7.04 11.94 -10.09
C PHE A 98 -6.48 13.36 -10.25
N LYS A 99 -5.69 13.84 -9.26
CA LYS A 99 -5.04 15.16 -9.28
C LYS A 99 -3.59 15.13 -9.78
N ILE A 100 -3.02 13.93 -9.91
CA ILE A 100 -1.63 13.76 -10.37
C ILE A 100 -1.57 14.10 -11.87
N PRO A 101 -0.60 14.91 -12.34
CA PRO A 101 -0.43 15.20 -13.75
C PRO A 101 -0.21 13.95 -14.59
N ASP A 102 -0.76 13.92 -15.81
CA ASP A 102 -0.75 12.75 -16.71
C ASP A 102 0.67 12.23 -17.01
N ASP A 103 1.58 13.14 -17.37
CA ASP A 103 2.97 12.78 -17.69
C ASP A 103 3.67 12.13 -16.50
N SER A 104 3.41 12.62 -15.27
CA SER A 104 3.95 12.05 -14.05
C SER A 104 3.35 10.66 -13.78
N MET A 105 2.03 10.51 -13.94
CA MET A 105 1.35 9.23 -13.76
C MET A 105 1.93 8.18 -14.70
N LEU A 106 1.98 8.46 -16.00
CA LEU A 106 2.54 7.56 -17.02
C LEU A 106 4.00 7.21 -16.76
N TYR A 107 4.80 8.20 -16.36
CA TYR A 107 6.21 7.98 -16.02
C TYR A 107 6.39 6.95 -14.90
N HIS A 108 5.57 7.03 -13.86
CA HIS A 108 5.69 6.13 -12.71
C HIS A 108 5.08 4.75 -12.97
N ILE A 109 3.98 4.67 -13.71
CA ILE A 109 3.33 3.42 -14.09
C ILE A 109 4.25 2.61 -15.01
N SER A 110 4.78 3.22 -16.09
CA SER A 110 5.62 2.53 -17.07
C SER A 110 6.91 1.93 -16.49
N ARG A 111 7.32 2.38 -15.31
CA ARG A 111 8.51 1.91 -14.58
C ARG A 111 8.19 1.06 -13.34
N ASN A 112 6.93 0.73 -13.17
CA ASN A 112 6.44 -0.07 -12.04
C ASN A 112 6.84 0.47 -10.65
N HIS A 113 6.96 1.80 -10.53
CA HIS A 113 7.38 2.44 -9.28
C HIS A 113 6.34 2.27 -8.19
N MET A 114 5.04 2.36 -8.55
CA MET A 114 3.93 2.25 -7.61
C MET A 114 3.83 0.85 -7.01
N SER A 115 3.94 -0.18 -7.83
CA SER A 115 3.94 -1.58 -7.38
C SER A 115 5.07 -1.85 -6.36
N ARG A 116 6.28 -1.33 -6.61
CA ARG A 116 7.40 -1.42 -5.65
C ARG A 116 7.10 -0.73 -4.32
N TRP A 117 6.52 0.45 -4.37
CA TRP A 117 6.17 1.21 -3.17
C TRP A 117 5.10 0.49 -2.33
N LEU A 118 4.12 -0.12 -2.98
CA LEU A 118 3.11 -0.93 -2.33
C LEU A 118 3.69 -2.23 -1.74
N CYS A 119 4.61 -2.88 -2.47
CA CYS A 119 5.32 -4.07 -2.02
C CYS A 119 6.12 -3.79 -0.73
N ALA A 120 6.85 -2.67 -0.66
CA ALA A 120 7.60 -2.25 0.52
C ALA A 120 6.72 -2.01 1.76
N ARG A 121 5.41 -1.82 1.56
CA ARG A 121 4.39 -1.65 2.62
C ARG A 121 3.61 -2.94 2.91
N ALA A 122 4.06 -4.08 2.39
CA ALA A 122 3.38 -5.36 2.49
C ALA A 122 1.94 -5.35 1.91
N ILE A 123 1.64 -4.43 0.99
CA ILE A 123 0.35 -4.37 0.27
C ILE A 123 0.46 -5.26 -0.98
N PHE A 124 0.83 -6.52 -0.76
CA PHE A 124 1.15 -7.48 -1.82
C PHE A 124 0.03 -7.70 -2.84
N PRO A 125 -1.26 -7.84 -2.46
CA PRO A 125 -2.32 -8.10 -3.44
C PRO A 125 -2.43 -6.98 -4.49
N VAL A 126 -2.38 -5.71 -4.07
CA VAL A 126 -2.44 -4.57 -4.99
C VAL A 126 -1.14 -4.43 -5.77
N SER A 127 0.00 -4.62 -5.10
CA SER A 127 1.32 -4.56 -5.73
C SER A 127 1.42 -5.57 -6.88
N GLU A 128 1.05 -6.82 -6.64
CA GLU A 128 1.14 -7.89 -7.63
C GLU A 128 0.14 -7.69 -8.78
N PHE A 129 -1.09 -7.27 -8.45
CA PHE A 129 -2.07 -6.90 -9.47
C PHE A 129 -1.54 -5.81 -10.41
N LEU A 130 -1.06 -4.69 -9.87
CA LEU A 130 -0.57 -3.56 -10.68
C LEU A 130 0.68 -3.91 -11.49
N LYS A 131 1.52 -4.81 -11.00
CA LYS A 131 2.71 -5.28 -11.68
C LYS A 131 2.39 -6.00 -13.00
N HIS A 132 1.27 -6.72 -13.04
CA HIS A 132 0.84 -7.50 -14.19
C HIS A 132 -0.16 -6.78 -15.12
N VAL A 133 -0.59 -5.57 -14.78
CA VAL A 133 -1.45 -4.77 -15.67
C VAL A 133 -0.68 -4.38 -16.94
N THR A 134 -1.27 -4.65 -18.08
CA THR A 134 -0.69 -4.34 -19.39
C THR A 134 -0.96 -2.87 -19.76
N TRP A 135 -0.27 -1.95 -19.09
CA TRP A 135 -0.51 -0.50 -19.16
C TRP A 135 -0.48 0.06 -20.60
N HIS A 136 0.39 -0.46 -21.47
CA HIS A 136 0.54 0.01 -22.85
C HIS A 136 -0.68 -0.30 -23.74
N LYS A 137 -1.57 -1.20 -23.32
CA LYS A 137 -2.82 -1.49 -24.03
C LYS A 137 -3.95 -0.50 -23.69
N LEU A 138 -3.77 0.30 -22.68
CA LEU A 138 -4.75 1.29 -22.24
C LEU A 138 -4.37 2.64 -22.86
N GLN A 139 -5.22 3.19 -23.71
CA GLN A 139 -4.94 4.45 -24.41
C GLN A 139 -5.23 5.69 -23.56
N ASP A 140 -6.06 5.55 -22.52
CA ASP A 140 -6.50 6.65 -21.67
C ASP A 140 -5.86 6.61 -20.27
N VAL A 141 -5.23 7.72 -19.88
CA VAL A 141 -4.63 7.88 -18.54
C VAL A 141 -5.70 7.83 -17.44
N GLN A 142 -6.94 8.24 -17.73
CA GLN A 142 -8.02 8.15 -16.76
C GLN A 142 -8.37 6.69 -16.46
N ALA A 143 -8.33 5.81 -17.45
CA ALA A 143 -8.48 4.37 -17.24
C ALA A 143 -7.37 3.80 -16.34
N HIS A 144 -6.12 4.26 -16.48
CA HIS A 144 -5.04 3.87 -15.58
C HIS A 144 -5.32 4.29 -14.12
N ARG A 145 -5.76 5.54 -13.92
CA ARG A 145 -6.13 6.04 -12.59
C ARG A 145 -7.25 5.22 -11.97
N GLN A 146 -8.29 4.94 -12.76
CA GLN A 146 -9.45 4.18 -12.29
C GLN A 146 -9.07 2.78 -11.83
N ILE A 147 -8.26 2.06 -12.62
CA ILE A 147 -7.79 0.72 -12.26
C ILE A 147 -7.01 0.73 -10.92
N ILE A 148 -6.14 1.72 -10.74
CA ILE A 148 -5.36 1.83 -9.50
C ILE A 148 -6.27 2.20 -8.33
N PHE A 149 -7.17 3.15 -8.53
CA PHE A 149 -8.17 3.58 -7.55
C PHE A 149 -9.02 2.40 -7.08
N ASP A 150 -9.59 1.64 -8.01
CA ASP A 150 -10.47 0.52 -7.71
C ASP A 150 -9.72 -0.60 -6.96
N ALA A 151 -8.49 -0.89 -7.35
CA ALA A 151 -7.65 -1.88 -6.65
C ALA A 151 -7.34 -1.44 -5.20
N ILE A 152 -7.09 -0.15 -4.99
CA ILE A 152 -6.86 0.39 -3.65
C ILE A 152 -8.14 0.32 -2.81
N VAL A 153 -9.27 0.73 -3.38
CA VAL A 153 -10.58 0.70 -2.70
C VAL A 153 -10.94 -0.71 -2.28
N GLN A 154 -10.85 -1.67 -3.19
CA GLN A 154 -11.14 -3.09 -2.90
C GLN A 154 -10.23 -3.63 -1.78
N TYR A 155 -8.93 -3.35 -1.86
CA TYR A 155 -7.99 -3.78 -0.82
C TYR A 155 -8.33 -3.18 0.55
N ARG A 156 -8.63 -1.88 0.61
CA ARG A 156 -8.99 -1.19 1.86
C ARG A 156 -10.31 -1.70 2.42
N GLN A 157 -11.31 -1.93 1.57
CA GLN A 157 -12.58 -2.54 1.99
C GLN A 157 -12.37 -3.94 2.56
N MET A 158 -11.56 -4.77 1.89
CA MET A 158 -11.23 -6.12 2.37
C MET A 158 -10.50 -6.09 3.73
N LYS A 159 -9.57 -5.15 3.93
CA LYS A 159 -8.84 -4.99 5.20
C LYS A 159 -9.72 -4.46 6.33
N ASN A 160 -10.77 -3.73 6.00
CA ASN A 160 -11.72 -3.18 6.96
C ASN A 160 -12.87 -4.14 7.32
N ILE A 161 -12.87 -5.37 6.79
CA ILE A 161 -13.87 -6.38 7.16
C ILE A 161 -13.74 -6.69 8.65
N GLY A 162 -14.84 -6.47 9.39
CA GLY A 162 -14.90 -6.70 10.83
C GLY A 162 -14.20 -5.66 11.70
N VAL A 163 -13.70 -4.57 11.12
CA VAL A 163 -13.09 -3.46 11.87
C VAL A 163 -14.12 -2.37 12.13
N VAL A 164 -14.28 -2.02 13.40
CA VAL A 164 -15.05 -0.84 13.83
C VAL A 164 -14.07 0.31 14.02
N ALA A 165 -14.01 1.19 13.02
CA ALA A 165 -13.10 2.34 13.06
C ALA A 165 -13.57 3.41 14.07
N VAL A 166 -12.63 4.14 14.67
CA VAL A 166 -13.00 5.36 15.42
C VAL A 166 -13.35 6.46 14.41
N PHE A 167 -14.51 7.08 14.60
CA PHE A 167 -14.96 8.19 13.75
C PHE A 167 -14.19 9.46 14.09
N ASP A 168 -13.56 10.04 13.12
CA ASP A 168 -12.88 11.34 13.20
C ASP A 168 -13.33 12.19 12.00
N ARG A 169 -13.91 13.36 12.26
CA ARG A 169 -14.38 14.28 11.21
C ARG A 169 -13.26 14.69 10.25
N GLY A 170 -12.06 14.94 10.79
CA GLY A 170 -10.90 15.36 9.99
C GLY A 170 -10.29 14.25 9.15
N LYS A 171 -10.53 12.99 9.54
CA LYS A 171 -9.96 11.79 8.91
C LYS A 171 -11.05 10.83 8.41
N PHE A 172 -12.26 11.36 8.18
CA PHE A 172 -13.37 10.52 7.72
C PHE A 172 -13.02 9.81 6.42
N ASP A 173 -13.14 8.49 6.47
CA ASP A 173 -12.93 7.64 5.32
C ASP A 173 -14.29 7.26 4.70
N ALA A 174 -14.57 7.77 3.51
CA ALA A 174 -15.81 7.47 2.78
C ALA A 174 -16.03 5.98 2.50
N TYR A 175 -14.96 5.16 2.60
CA TYR A 175 -15.00 3.71 2.38
C TYR A 175 -15.06 2.89 3.68
N SER A 176 -15.09 3.54 4.85
CA SER A 176 -15.39 2.89 6.12
C SER A 176 -16.90 2.68 6.24
N HIS A 177 -17.33 1.42 6.36
CA HIS A 177 -18.74 1.08 6.46
C HIS A 177 -19.25 1.13 7.90
N PHE A 178 -18.37 0.94 8.90
CA PHE A 178 -18.75 0.89 10.29
C PHE A 178 -17.78 1.69 11.15
N ALA A 179 -18.29 2.66 11.90
CA ALA A 179 -17.48 3.48 12.78
C ALA A 179 -18.16 3.66 14.15
N ARG A 180 -17.38 4.03 15.18
CA ARG A 180 -17.86 4.37 16.51
C ARG A 180 -17.42 5.77 16.93
N ILE A 181 -18.23 6.42 17.72
CA ILE A 181 -17.91 7.64 18.45
C ILE A 181 -17.94 7.28 19.94
N GLY A 182 -16.86 7.61 20.65
CA GLY A 182 -16.64 7.24 22.04
C GLY A 182 -15.80 5.99 22.23
N ASP A 183 -15.43 5.72 23.47
CA ASP A 183 -14.58 4.60 23.90
C ASP A 183 -15.32 3.53 24.70
N GLY A 184 -16.59 3.79 25.02
CA GLY A 184 -17.46 2.88 25.73
C GLY A 184 -17.93 1.68 24.89
N SER A 185 -18.94 0.99 25.39
CA SER A 185 -19.53 -0.17 24.70
C SER A 185 -20.34 0.26 23.46
N LEU A 186 -20.27 -0.53 22.39
CA LEU A 186 -21.13 -0.38 21.20
C LEU A 186 -22.60 -0.73 21.48
N GLY A 187 -22.91 -1.33 22.65
CA GLY A 187 -24.22 -1.89 22.93
C GLY A 187 -24.53 -3.16 22.10
N GLY A 188 -25.65 -3.81 22.40
CA GLY A 188 -26.04 -5.08 21.75
C GLY A 188 -26.35 -4.90 20.26
N LYS A 189 -27.09 -3.84 19.89
CA LYS A 189 -27.46 -3.56 18.50
C LYS A 189 -26.25 -3.24 17.62
N GLY A 190 -25.34 -2.37 18.12
CA GLY A 190 -24.13 -2.01 17.42
C GLY A 190 -23.23 -3.22 17.16
N ARG A 191 -23.02 -4.07 18.17
CA ARG A 191 -22.25 -5.32 18.02
C ARG A 191 -22.91 -6.30 17.06
N GLY A 192 -24.24 -6.45 17.11
CA GLY A 192 -24.99 -7.30 16.20
C GLY A 192 -24.86 -6.87 14.74
N LEU A 193 -25.00 -5.56 14.45
CA LEU A 193 -24.84 -5.02 13.12
C LEU A 193 -23.40 -5.16 12.61
N ALA A 194 -22.39 -4.92 13.43
CA ALA A 194 -20.98 -5.12 13.04
C ALA A 194 -20.68 -6.59 12.74
N PHE A 195 -21.26 -7.51 13.50
CA PHE A 195 -21.14 -8.94 13.24
C PHE A 195 -21.81 -9.36 11.93
N LEU A 196 -23.02 -8.85 11.67
CA LEU A 196 -23.73 -9.15 10.41
C LEU A 196 -22.99 -8.56 9.19
N ASP A 197 -22.44 -7.35 9.29
CA ASP A 197 -21.60 -6.74 8.23
C ASP A 197 -20.40 -7.63 7.89
N ASN A 198 -19.75 -8.17 8.92
CA ASN A 198 -18.65 -9.09 8.74
C ASN A 198 -19.07 -10.41 8.05
N ILE A 199 -20.22 -10.99 8.44
CA ILE A 199 -20.76 -12.21 7.80
C ILE A 199 -21.06 -11.95 6.33
N ILE A 200 -21.83 -10.89 6.01
CA ILE A 200 -22.22 -10.58 4.64
C ILE A 200 -20.99 -10.37 3.74
N LYS A 201 -19.97 -9.68 4.22
CA LYS A 201 -18.73 -9.45 3.48
C LYS A 201 -17.88 -10.70 3.27
N ARG A 202 -17.98 -11.69 4.17
CA ARG A 202 -17.29 -13.00 4.03
C ARG A 202 -18.04 -13.99 3.15
N HIS A 203 -19.33 -13.74 2.88
CA HIS A 203 -20.22 -14.59 2.13
C HIS A 203 -20.77 -13.86 0.89
N PRO A 204 -19.92 -13.56 -0.12
CA PRO A 204 -20.34 -12.84 -1.33
C PRO A 204 -21.42 -13.58 -2.11
N GLU A 205 -21.58 -14.89 -1.88
CA GLU A 205 -22.66 -15.71 -2.44
C GLU A 205 -24.07 -15.21 -2.06
N MET A 206 -24.21 -14.50 -0.94
CA MET A 206 -25.48 -13.88 -0.54
C MET A 206 -26.00 -12.83 -1.54
N ASN A 207 -25.11 -12.26 -2.35
CA ASN A 207 -25.43 -11.25 -3.36
C ASN A 207 -25.54 -11.82 -4.78
N GLN A 208 -25.59 -13.17 -4.94
CA GLN A 208 -25.73 -13.82 -6.24
C GLN A 208 -27.18 -13.96 -6.71
N LEU A 209 -28.15 -13.61 -5.86
CA LEU A 209 -29.57 -13.64 -6.23
C LEU A 209 -29.91 -12.44 -7.12
N PRO A 210 -30.46 -12.67 -8.34
CA PRO A 210 -30.81 -11.59 -9.24
C PRO A 210 -31.80 -10.60 -8.61
N GLY A 211 -31.48 -9.31 -8.64
CA GLY A 211 -32.34 -8.23 -8.11
C GLY A 211 -32.33 -8.10 -6.58
N VAL A 212 -31.52 -8.88 -5.87
CA VAL A 212 -31.42 -8.78 -4.40
C VAL A 212 -29.97 -8.41 -4.02
N GLN A 213 -29.83 -7.33 -3.25
CA GLN A 213 -28.57 -6.92 -2.63
C GLN A 213 -28.71 -6.95 -1.12
N VAL A 214 -27.91 -7.79 -0.46
CA VAL A 214 -27.84 -7.88 1.01
C VAL A 214 -26.68 -7.02 1.50
N SER A 215 -26.98 -5.97 2.27
CA SER A 215 -25.94 -5.08 2.80
C SER A 215 -26.36 -4.46 4.13
N ILE A 216 -25.40 -4.09 4.95
CA ILE A 216 -25.63 -3.21 6.10
C ILE A 216 -25.40 -1.78 5.62
N PRO A 217 -26.30 -0.84 5.92
CA PRO A 217 -26.09 0.57 5.61
C PRO A 217 -24.85 1.08 6.34
N ARG A 218 -24.23 2.13 5.81
CA ARG A 218 -23.12 2.80 6.50
C ARG A 218 -23.59 3.25 7.88
N THR A 219 -22.89 2.81 8.92
CA THR A 219 -23.32 2.95 10.30
C THR A 219 -22.27 3.66 11.14
N VAL A 220 -22.70 4.64 11.92
CA VAL A 220 -21.89 5.23 13.00
C VAL A 220 -22.63 4.94 14.30
N VAL A 221 -21.95 4.31 15.26
CA VAL A 221 -22.50 3.96 16.57
C VAL A 221 -21.99 4.95 17.59
N LEU A 222 -22.91 5.55 18.34
CA LEU A 222 -22.57 6.27 19.57
C LEU A 222 -22.39 5.24 20.69
N CYS A 223 -21.20 5.21 21.29
CA CYS A 223 -20.90 4.32 22.41
C CYS A 223 -21.64 4.75 23.68
N THR A 224 -21.68 3.87 24.68
CA THR A 224 -22.43 4.10 25.93
C THR A 224 -21.94 5.31 26.71
N ASP A 225 -20.65 5.60 26.70
CA ASP A 225 -20.05 6.78 27.31
C ASP A 225 -20.59 8.11 26.74
N ILE A 226 -20.84 8.16 25.43
CA ILE A 226 -21.45 9.34 24.79
C ILE A 226 -22.91 9.50 25.19
N PHE A 227 -23.64 8.38 25.37
CA PHE A 227 -24.99 8.40 25.87
C PHE A 227 -25.02 8.90 27.32
N ASP A 228 -24.14 8.42 28.19
CA ASP A 228 -24.03 8.83 29.60
C ASP A 228 -23.68 10.33 29.70
N GLU A 229 -22.71 10.80 28.89
CA GLU A 229 -22.36 12.24 28.80
C GLU A 229 -23.55 13.10 28.37
N PHE A 230 -24.36 12.64 27.41
CA PHE A 230 -25.58 13.33 27.00
C PHE A 230 -26.60 13.41 28.11
N MET A 231 -26.83 12.31 28.83
CA MET A 231 -27.78 12.26 29.94
C MET A 231 -27.35 13.16 31.09
N ASP A 232 -26.06 13.11 31.46
CA ASP A 232 -25.48 13.94 32.54
C ASP A 232 -25.54 15.43 32.21
N THR A 233 -25.09 15.81 31.00
CA THR A 233 -25.03 17.20 30.56
C THR A 233 -26.42 17.85 30.53
N ASN A 234 -27.45 17.07 30.22
CA ASN A 234 -28.82 17.55 30.16
C ASN A 234 -29.66 17.29 31.42
N ASN A 235 -29.05 16.77 32.49
CA ASN A 235 -29.71 16.40 33.75
C ASN A 235 -30.93 15.48 33.54
N LEU A 236 -30.82 14.47 32.70
CA LEU A 236 -31.91 13.55 32.33
C LEU A 236 -31.96 12.27 33.16
N TYR A 237 -30.97 12.02 34.02
CA TYR A 237 -31.07 10.99 35.07
C TYR A 237 -31.92 11.53 36.24
N GLN A 238 -33.21 11.29 36.17
CA GLN A 238 -34.13 11.51 37.29
C GLN A 238 -34.69 10.19 37.79
#